data_bf50ea73cee58355cea1fc4b00082f2a
#
_entry.id   bf50ea73cee58355cea1fc4b00082f2a
#
_cell.length_a   1.000
_cell.length_b   1.000
_cell.length_c   1.000
_cell.angle_alpha   90.00
_cell.angle_beta   90.00
_cell.angle_gamma   90.00
#
_symmetry.space_group_name_H-M   'P 1'
#
loop_
_entity.id
_entity.type
_entity.pdbx_description
1 polymer ?
#
loop_
_entity_poly.entity_id
_entity_poly.type
_entity_poly.pdbx_seq_one_letter_code
_entity_poly.pdbx_strand_id
1 'polypeptide(L)'
;DEDSQGIPFVGRAGQMLTRMIENVIEIPRSEVYICNVLKCRPPKNRNPEPSEIDCCEPYLHKQIEIINPRIIVALGKFAAQFLFATDTPIGKLRGKFGRYRGITTLATYHPAYLLRNSSQKRVVMDDLLKIKAVLDGAEPEIEVLC
;
A
#
# COMPACT_ATOMS: atom_id res chain seq x y z
N ASP A 1 -2.33 3.46 -18.04
CA ASP A 1 -3.74 3.05 -18.19
C ASP A 1 -4.61 3.62 -17.09
N GLU A 2 -4.19 3.53 -15.83
CA GLU A 2 -4.96 4.10 -14.74
C GLU A 2 -5.11 5.60 -14.87
N ASP A 3 -4.05 6.29 -15.31
CA ASP A 3 -4.09 7.74 -15.48
C ASP A 3 -5.09 8.18 -16.54
N SER A 4 -5.15 7.46 -17.66
CA SER A 4 -6.06 7.81 -18.75
C SER A 4 -7.52 7.54 -18.40
N GLN A 5 -7.78 6.59 -17.51
CA GLN A 5 -9.13 6.26 -17.08
C GLN A 5 -9.56 6.99 -15.82
N GLY A 6 -8.62 7.61 -15.11
CA GLY A 6 -8.91 8.29 -13.87
C GLY A 6 -9.33 7.39 -12.74
N ILE A 7 -9.16 6.08 -12.88
CA ILE A 7 -9.52 5.07 -11.87
C ILE A 7 -8.25 4.31 -11.51
N PRO A 8 -7.84 4.30 -10.23
CA PRO A 8 -6.63 3.58 -9.85
C PRO A 8 -6.79 2.07 -9.98
N PHE A 9 -5.73 1.41 -10.43
CA PHE A 9 -5.64 -0.04 -10.46
C PHE A 9 -6.70 -0.73 -11.30
N VAL A 10 -6.93 -0.26 -12.54
CA VAL A 10 -7.85 -0.93 -13.48
C VAL A 10 -7.12 -1.87 -14.44
N GLY A 11 -5.79 -1.79 -14.58
CA GLY A 11 -5.01 -2.65 -15.46
C GLY A 11 -4.73 -4.00 -14.84
N ARG A 12 -3.70 -4.70 -15.39
CA ARG A 12 -3.33 -6.05 -14.90
C ARG A 12 -2.93 -6.04 -13.43
N ALA A 13 -2.18 -5.02 -12.99
CA ALA A 13 -1.81 -4.89 -11.58
C ALA A 13 -3.05 -4.69 -10.71
N GLY A 14 -4.01 -3.91 -11.18
CA GLY A 14 -5.26 -3.68 -10.45
C GLY A 14 -6.10 -4.94 -10.34
N GLN A 15 -6.15 -5.74 -11.41
CA GLN A 15 -6.86 -7.02 -11.37
C GLN A 15 -6.22 -7.98 -10.39
N MET A 16 -4.89 -8.03 -10.36
CA MET A 16 -4.17 -8.85 -9.39
C MET A 16 -4.46 -8.39 -7.96
N LEU A 17 -4.44 -7.09 -7.72
CA LEU A 17 -4.72 -6.55 -6.39
C LEU A 17 -6.14 -6.91 -5.95
N THR A 18 -7.12 -6.80 -6.84
CA THR A 18 -8.51 -7.18 -6.53
C THR A 18 -8.58 -8.66 -6.13
N ARG A 19 -7.91 -9.55 -6.87
CA ARG A 19 -7.88 -10.96 -6.51
C ARG A 19 -7.23 -11.20 -5.15
N MET A 20 -6.16 -10.46 -4.85
CA MET A 20 -5.50 -10.58 -3.54
C MET A 20 -6.43 -10.17 -2.41
N ILE A 21 -7.15 -9.07 -2.59
CA ILE A 21 -8.08 -8.58 -1.58
C ILE A 21 -9.23 -9.57 -1.38
N GLU A 22 -9.84 -10.02 -2.45
CA GLU A 22 -11.05 -10.85 -2.36
C GLU A 22 -10.76 -12.31 -2.03
N ASN A 23 -9.65 -12.86 -2.54
CA ASN A 23 -9.36 -14.28 -2.39
C ASN A 23 -8.45 -14.61 -1.21
N VAL A 24 -7.58 -13.68 -0.80
CA VAL A 24 -6.64 -13.94 0.30
C VAL A 24 -7.09 -13.24 1.58
N ILE A 25 -7.36 -11.94 1.52
CA ILE A 25 -7.83 -11.19 2.68
C ILE A 25 -9.32 -11.49 2.94
N GLU A 26 -10.04 -11.86 1.90
CA GLU A 26 -11.45 -12.29 1.94
C GLU A 26 -12.40 -11.17 2.35
N ILE A 27 -12.18 -9.97 1.79
CA ILE A 27 -13.12 -8.85 1.93
C ILE A 27 -13.50 -8.36 0.54
N PRO A 28 -14.71 -7.79 0.38
CA PRO A 28 -15.10 -7.23 -0.92
C PRO A 28 -14.22 -6.06 -1.30
N ARG A 29 -13.91 -5.93 -2.59
CA ARG A 29 -13.15 -4.80 -3.10
C ARG A 29 -13.82 -3.47 -2.76
N SER A 30 -15.14 -3.45 -2.65
CA SER A 30 -15.90 -2.25 -2.29
C SER A 30 -15.64 -1.75 -0.88
N GLU A 31 -15.09 -2.58 0.00
CA GLU A 31 -14.74 -2.19 1.37
C GLU A 31 -13.32 -1.63 1.48
N VAL A 32 -12.61 -1.55 0.36
CA VAL A 32 -11.21 -1.11 0.31
C VAL A 32 -11.14 0.20 -0.47
N TYR A 33 -10.47 1.17 0.10
CA TYR A 33 -10.19 2.43 -0.58
C TYR A 33 -8.74 2.41 -1.08
N ILE A 34 -8.53 2.69 -2.36
CA ILE A 34 -7.21 2.74 -2.95
C ILE A 34 -6.89 4.18 -3.35
N CYS A 35 -5.75 4.67 -2.90
CA CYS A 35 -5.30 6.00 -3.28
C CYS A 35 -3.79 5.97 -3.53
N ASN A 36 -3.30 6.99 -4.21
CA ASN A 36 -1.88 7.15 -4.48
C ASN A 36 -1.27 8.17 -3.53
N VAL A 37 0.01 8.02 -3.21
CA VAL A 37 0.74 8.99 -2.43
C VAL A 37 0.75 10.35 -3.14
N LEU A 38 0.85 10.32 -4.47
CA LEU A 38 0.78 11.53 -5.29
C LEU A 38 -0.56 11.61 -6.00
N LYS A 39 -1.18 12.79 -5.99
CA LYS A 39 -2.38 13.06 -6.79
C LYS A 39 -2.06 13.05 -8.26
N CYS A 40 -0.88 13.56 -8.63
CA CYS A 40 -0.43 13.65 -10.01
C CYS A 40 0.76 12.73 -10.21
N ARG A 41 0.75 11.99 -11.31
CA ARG A 41 1.88 11.14 -11.66
C ARG A 41 3.06 12.02 -12.12
N PRO A 42 4.28 11.79 -11.59
CA PRO A 42 5.45 12.52 -12.05
C PRO A 42 5.70 12.28 -13.55
N PRO A 43 6.22 13.29 -14.26
CA PRO A 43 6.54 13.10 -15.68
C PRO A 43 7.50 11.94 -15.91
N LYS A 44 7.31 11.20 -17.02
CA LYS A 44 8.18 10.09 -17.43
C LYS A 44 8.25 8.95 -16.41
N ASN A 45 7.22 8.82 -15.58
CA ASN A 45 7.13 7.75 -14.57
C ASN A 45 8.35 7.69 -13.65
N ARG A 46 9.02 8.81 -13.45
CA ARG A 46 10.16 8.86 -12.54
C ARG A 46 9.73 8.80 -11.08
N ASN A 47 10.70 8.59 -10.20
CA ASN A 47 10.45 8.63 -8.77
C ASN A 47 9.97 10.02 -8.35
N PRO A 48 9.02 10.12 -7.40
CA PRO A 48 8.59 11.41 -6.89
C PRO A 48 9.73 12.16 -6.24
N GLU A 49 9.80 13.45 -6.52
CA GLU A 49 10.71 14.33 -5.78
C GLU A 49 10.13 14.61 -4.39
N PRO A 50 10.97 14.89 -3.39
CA PRO A 50 10.45 15.21 -2.05
C PRO A 50 9.45 16.36 -2.05
N SER A 51 9.65 17.37 -2.89
CA SER A 51 8.70 18.49 -2.98
C SER A 51 7.34 18.06 -3.51
N GLU A 52 7.30 17.08 -4.41
CA GLU A 52 6.03 16.55 -4.94
C GLU A 52 5.28 15.79 -3.85
N ILE A 53 5.99 15.01 -3.04
CA ILE A 53 5.40 14.31 -1.91
C ILE A 53 4.84 15.30 -0.90
N ASP A 54 5.60 16.34 -0.56
CA ASP A 54 5.18 17.36 0.40
C ASP A 54 3.91 18.08 -0.04
N CYS A 55 3.76 18.33 -1.34
CA CYS A 55 2.55 18.96 -1.88
C CYS A 55 1.33 18.06 -1.78
N CYS A 56 1.50 16.74 -1.86
CA CYS A 56 0.39 15.80 -1.89
C CYS A 56 0.05 15.23 -0.51
N GLU A 57 0.98 15.30 0.45
CA GLU A 57 0.76 14.72 1.77
C GLU A 57 -0.50 15.24 2.47
N PRO A 58 -0.81 16.55 2.48
CA PRO A 58 -2.02 17.02 3.15
C PRO A 58 -3.29 16.40 2.61
N TYR A 59 -3.36 16.14 1.31
CA TYR A 59 -4.53 15.52 0.70
C TYR A 59 -4.66 14.06 1.15
N LEU A 60 -3.56 13.31 1.12
CA LEU A 60 -3.56 11.93 1.56
C LEU A 60 -3.96 11.82 3.03
N HIS A 61 -3.37 12.66 3.87
CA HIS A 61 -3.67 12.67 5.30
C HIS A 61 -5.15 12.94 5.55
N LYS A 62 -5.71 13.92 4.85
CA LYS A 62 -7.13 14.24 4.99
C LYS A 62 -8.03 13.09 4.54
N GLN A 63 -7.67 12.42 3.45
CA GLN A 63 -8.41 11.26 2.99
C GLN A 63 -8.40 10.15 4.03
N ILE A 64 -7.24 9.90 4.64
CA ILE A 64 -7.12 8.89 5.68
C ILE A 64 -7.97 9.24 6.90
N GLU A 65 -7.99 10.50 7.31
CA GLU A 65 -8.82 10.95 8.42
C GLU A 65 -10.31 10.71 8.14
N ILE A 66 -10.76 11.03 6.94
CA ILE A 66 -12.18 10.87 6.56
C ILE A 66 -12.56 9.40 6.51
N ILE A 67 -11.72 8.57 5.91
CA ILE A 67 -11.97 7.14 5.75
C ILE A 67 -11.86 6.42 7.10
N ASN A 68 -10.91 6.86 7.93
CA ASN A 68 -10.62 6.25 9.23
C ASN A 68 -10.47 4.74 9.14
N PRO A 69 -9.50 4.24 8.36
CA PRO A 69 -9.35 2.81 8.12
C PRO A 69 -8.85 2.08 9.36
N ARG A 70 -9.18 0.80 9.45
CA ARG A 70 -8.65 -0.07 10.50
C ARG A 70 -7.19 -0.42 10.27
N ILE A 71 -6.78 -0.50 8.99
CA ILE A 71 -5.42 -0.83 8.62
C ILE A 71 -5.08 -0.13 7.31
N ILE A 72 -3.82 0.26 7.18
CA ILE A 72 -3.28 0.83 5.95
C ILE A 72 -2.29 -0.17 5.38
N VAL A 73 -2.37 -0.42 4.07
CA VAL A 73 -1.42 -1.28 3.38
C VAL A 73 -0.64 -0.42 2.39
N ALA A 74 0.67 -0.32 2.61
CA ALA A 74 1.55 0.43 1.74
C ALA A 74 2.06 -0.50 0.63
N LEU A 75 1.68 -0.23 -0.60
CA LEU A 75 2.06 -1.05 -1.74
C LEU A 75 3.29 -0.46 -2.43
N GLY A 76 4.42 -1.11 -2.26
CA GLY A 76 5.66 -0.76 -2.92
C GLY A 76 6.52 0.23 -2.15
N LYS A 77 7.68 0.50 -2.73
CA LYS A 77 8.75 1.28 -2.10
C LYS A 77 8.31 2.70 -1.70
N PHE A 78 7.67 3.42 -2.63
CA PHE A 78 7.39 4.84 -2.39
C PHE A 78 6.34 5.03 -1.30
N ALA A 79 5.27 4.24 -1.34
CA ALA A 79 4.24 4.31 -0.32
C ALA A 79 4.81 3.91 1.05
N ALA A 80 5.58 2.83 1.09
CA ALA A 80 6.17 2.34 2.34
C ALA A 80 7.14 3.36 2.94
N GLN A 81 8.03 3.91 2.14
CA GLN A 81 9.01 4.88 2.63
C GLN A 81 8.35 6.18 3.07
N PHE A 82 7.30 6.59 2.38
CA PHE A 82 6.55 7.78 2.75
C PHE A 82 5.82 7.57 4.09
N LEU A 83 5.05 6.50 4.21
CA LEU A 83 4.24 6.28 5.41
C LEU A 83 5.08 5.97 6.65
N PHE A 84 6.20 5.29 6.47
CA PHE A 84 7.10 4.95 7.58
C PHE A 84 8.21 6.00 7.80
N ALA A 85 8.24 7.05 6.98
CA ALA A 85 9.24 8.11 7.09
C ALA A 85 10.67 7.55 7.12
N THR A 86 10.99 6.66 6.19
CA THR A 86 12.28 5.98 6.14
C THR A 86 12.75 5.80 4.70
N ASP A 87 14.04 5.62 4.51
CA ASP A 87 14.64 5.27 3.22
C ASP A 87 15.00 3.79 3.13
N THR A 88 14.56 2.98 4.09
CA THR A 88 14.81 1.55 4.11
C THR A 88 14.22 0.89 2.87
N PRO A 89 14.95 -0.03 2.20
CA PRO A 89 14.43 -0.72 1.02
C PRO A 89 13.18 -1.55 1.31
N ILE A 90 12.30 -1.64 0.31
CA ILE A 90 11.04 -2.38 0.47
C ILE A 90 11.26 -3.85 0.85
N GLY A 91 12.33 -4.46 0.36
CA GLY A 91 12.64 -5.84 0.72
C GLY A 91 12.85 -6.06 2.21
N LYS A 92 13.25 -5.02 2.94
CA LYS A 92 13.42 -5.07 4.38
C LYS A 92 12.19 -4.59 5.14
N LEU A 93 11.36 -3.77 4.51
CA LEU A 93 10.13 -3.25 5.13
C LEU A 93 8.93 -4.17 4.96
N ARG A 94 8.90 -4.95 3.87
CA ARG A 94 7.75 -5.78 3.57
C ARG A 94 7.45 -6.76 4.71
N GLY A 95 6.17 -6.93 4.99
CA GLY A 95 5.73 -7.87 6.03
C GLY A 95 5.88 -7.36 7.45
N LYS A 96 6.34 -6.14 7.64
CA LYS A 96 6.51 -5.56 8.97
C LYS A 96 5.41 -4.55 9.25
N PHE A 97 4.86 -4.59 10.45
CA PHE A 97 3.88 -3.61 10.89
C PHE A 97 4.55 -2.39 11.50
N GLY A 98 3.96 -1.24 11.23
CA GLY A 98 4.26 0.01 11.90
C GLY A 98 2.97 0.76 12.10
N ARG A 99 3.04 2.06 12.37
CA ARG A 99 1.86 2.91 12.49
C ARG A 99 2.07 4.21 11.75
N TYR A 100 1.00 4.64 11.08
CA TYR A 100 0.95 5.96 10.47
C TYR A 100 -0.14 6.74 11.19
N ARG A 101 0.26 7.76 11.94
CA ARG A 101 -0.65 8.60 12.74
C ARG A 101 -1.60 7.75 13.61
N GLY A 102 -1.02 6.73 14.25
CA GLY A 102 -1.75 5.84 15.13
C GLY A 102 -2.48 4.68 14.46
N ILE A 103 -2.48 4.61 13.14
CA ILE A 103 -3.17 3.55 12.40
C ILE A 103 -2.18 2.45 12.04
N THR A 104 -2.53 1.21 12.34
CA THR A 104 -1.72 0.04 12.00
C THR A 104 -1.46 0.00 10.49
N THR A 105 -0.19 -0.11 10.10
CA THR A 105 0.24 -0.03 8.72
C THR A 105 1.19 -1.17 8.42
N LEU A 106 1.01 -1.84 7.28
CA LEU A 106 1.90 -2.89 6.82
C LEU A 106 2.34 -2.59 5.39
N ALA A 107 3.62 -2.83 5.10
CA ALA A 107 4.17 -2.67 3.77
C ALA A 107 4.31 -4.01 3.08
N THR A 108 4.08 -4.04 1.77
CA THR A 108 4.35 -5.20 0.94
C THR A 108 4.72 -4.74 -0.47
N TYR A 109 5.06 -5.68 -1.35
CA TYR A 109 5.42 -5.35 -2.72
C TYR A 109 4.22 -4.83 -3.50
N HIS A 110 4.49 -3.93 -4.44
CA HIS A 110 3.46 -3.44 -5.36
C HIS A 110 3.03 -4.57 -6.30
N PRO A 111 1.73 -4.69 -6.63
CA PRO A 111 1.27 -5.74 -7.54
C PRO A 111 1.99 -5.74 -8.89
N ALA A 112 2.36 -4.58 -9.43
CA ALA A 112 3.10 -4.49 -10.68
C ALA A 112 4.45 -5.21 -10.61
N TYR A 113 5.11 -5.19 -9.45
CA TYR A 113 6.36 -5.90 -9.26
C TYR A 113 6.15 -7.41 -9.41
N LEU A 114 5.04 -7.94 -8.93
CA LEU A 114 4.74 -9.36 -9.00
C LEU A 114 4.46 -9.84 -10.42
N LEU A 115 3.99 -8.96 -11.29
CA LEU A 115 3.81 -9.30 -12.71
C LEU A 115 5.13 -9.60 -13.38
N ARG A 116 6.23 -8.99 -12.90
CA ARG A 116 7.57 -9.19 -13.44
C ARG A 116 8.38 -10.20 -12.61
N ASN A 117 7.97 -10.47 -11.39
CA ASN A 117 8.72 -11.30 -10.43
C ASN A 117 7.77 -12.24 -9.72
N SER A 118 7.22 -13.21 -10.47
CA SER A 118 6.20 -14.12 -9.94
C SER A 118 6.69 -14.99 -8.77
N SER A 119 8.01 -15.18 -8.64
CA SER A 119 8.56 -15.93 -7.52
C SER A 119 8.30 -15.27 -6.18
N GLN A 120 7.97 -13.97 -6.15
CA GLN A 120 7.69 -13.23 -4.92
C GLN A 120 6.22 -13.27 -4.52
N LYS A 121 5.36 -13.96 -5.27
CA LYS A 121 3.94 -14.05 -4.93
C LYS A 121 3.71 -14.70 -3.57
N ARG A 122 4.48 -15.71 -3.25
CA ARG A 122 4.34 -16.41 -1.96
C ARG A 122 4.67 -15.48 -0.79
N VAL A 123 5.70 -14.65 -0.95
CA VAL A 123 6.09 -13.69 0.07
C VAL A 123 4.95 -12.68 0.31
N VAL A 124 4.35 -12.20 -0.76
CA VAL A 124 3.22 -11.26 -0.65
C VAL A 124 2.00 -11.97 -0.05
N MET A 125 1.78 -13.23 -0.41
CA MET A 125 0.70 -14.02 0.21
C MET A 125 0.85 -14.04 1.73
N ASP A 126 2.06 -14.27 2.23
CA ASP A 126 2.33 -14.27 3.67
C ASP A 126 2.01 -12.90 4.29
N ASP A 127 2.36 -11.82 3.59
CA ASP A 127 2.06 -10.47 4.06
C ASP A 127 0.55 -10.22 4.12
N LEU A 128 -0.19 -10.68 3.11
CA LEU A 128 -1.65 -10.53 3.07
C LEU A 128 -2.33 -11.32 4.19
N LEU A 129 -1.80 -12.49 4.52
CA LEU A 129 -2.33 -13.29 5.63
C LEU A 129 -2.14 -12.60 6.98
N LYS A 130 -1.06 -11.84 7.13
CA LYS A 130 -0.87 -11.01 8.33
C LYS A 130 -1.93 -9.92 8.42
N ILE A 131 -2.27 -9.30 7.29
CA ILE A 131 -3.33 -8.30 7.23
C ILE A 131 -4.66 -8.93 7.64
N LYS A 132 -4.98 -10.09 7.07
CA LYS A 132 -6.21 -10.80 7.39
C LYS A 132 -6.28 -11.12 8.87
N ALA A 133 -5.19 -11.59 9.46
CA ALA A 133 -5.16 -11.93 10.88
C ALA A 133 -5.49 -10.72 11.76
N VAL A 134 -4.94 -9.55 11.43
CA VAL A 134 -5.23 -8.33 12.18
C VAL A 134 -6.69 -7.90 12.02
N LEU A 135 -7.23 -8.01 10.81
CA LEU A 135 -8.64 -7.70 10.58
C LEU A 135 -9.56 -8.66 11.32
N ASP A 136 -9.11 -9.88 11.56
CA ASP A 136 -9.86 -10.89 12.32
C ASP A 136 -9.65 -10.77 13.84
N GLY A 137 -8.87 -9.80 14.30
CA GLY A 137 -8.71 -9.50 15.71
C GLY A 137 -7.34 -9.76 16.32
N ALA A 138 -6.36 -10.25 15.54
CA ALA A 138 -5.03 -10.48 16.05
C ALA A 138 -4.32 -9.16 16.37
N GLU A 139 -3.49 -9.15 17.38
CA GLU A 139 -2.69 -7.99 17.71
C GLU A 139 -1.46 -7.92 16.80
N PRO A 140 -1.21 -6.79 16.14
CA PRO A 140 -0.02 -6.67 15.30
C PRO A 140 1.24 -6.47 16.15
N GLU A 141 2.32 -7.12 15.73
CA GLU A 141 3.63 -6.86 16.35
C GLU A 141 4.28 -5.69 15.61
N ILE A 142 4.41 -4.56 16.28
CA ILE A 142 4.94 -3.34 15.66
C ILE A 142 6.46 -3.43 15.62
N GLU A 143 7.01 -3.48 14.41
CA GLU A 143 8.44 -3.62 14.18
C GLU A 143 9.07 -2.36 13.58
N VAL A 144 8.26 -1.52 12.92
CA VAL A 144 8.74 -0.27 12.33
C VAL A 144 8.33 0.88 13.22
N LEU A 145 9.31 1.55 13.80
CA LEU A 145 9.08 2.71 14.66
C LEU A 145 9.27 3.99 13.85
N CYS A 146 8.26 4.84 13.86
CA CYS A 146 8.28 6.11 13.14
C CYS A 146 8.29 7.27 14.11
#